data_1415ee0f3d2c3febaefce43213c95608
#
_entry.id   1415ee0f3d2c3febaefce43213c95608
#
_cell.length_a   1.000
_cell.length_b   1.000
_cell.length_c   1.000
_cell.angle_alpha   90.00
_cell.angle_beta   90.00
_cell.angle_gamma   90.00
#
_symmetry.space_group_name_H-M   'P 1'
#
loop_
_entity.id
_entity.type
_entity.pdbx_description
1 polymer ?
#
loop_
_entity_poly.entity_id
_entity_poly.type
_entity_poly.pdbx_seq_one_letter_code
_entity_poly.pdbx_strand_id
1 'polypeptide(L)'
;MRLIKLSLATIIAVGALANLASAASLEEAIKNVEVTGYARYRFDSQNAKLGSFKDTDNEHRFTSDIDFKAALDDRFFGVIGFRYDSVDSSGERVNSKTMVGVDDRGEDSFGQTFNIRQFYVGYTAGNTTLMAGRQVLGTFFTDDMVGTGIKVLNSDISGLTLVGMAFDNLQNDSDIGLSAFILGNAKATLDPSTGEVSGKLEYVTDRNLYGVAAIGSYDPVSFQLWYSALDSVAQLYAADVTLGASLGDVDLSLQAQAAGSSMWANSARAVVYDFTQVPAKYEMADLNLDDATFLAVELGAKGFGFDGSVGYININTKDNGYSLISFEDQGGFITAGEDLLDYTFIDGDLSAYFVAAGYTFANKVRVGADYVGMRVVYNEIKNIDPSSTVDAYEAVARVDYKYSKKLNFKAWYSYINGDNETSDNQHLRFEARYNF
;
A
#
# COMPACT_ATOMS: atom_id res chain seq x y z
N MET A 1 -24.03 0.01 -17.67
CA MET A 1 -23.47 0.65 -16.46
C MET A 1 -22.20 -0.12 -16.09
N ARG A 2 -21.04 0.48 -16.22
CA ARG A 2 -19.77 -0.10 -15.78
C ARG A 2 -19.35 0.66 -14.52
N LEU A 3 -19.61 0.04 -13.39
CA LEU A 3 -19.18 0.52 -12.07
C LEU A 3 -17.68 0.85 -12.11
N ILE A 4 -17.34 2.02 -11.59
CA ILE A 4 -15.97 2.39 -11.22
C ILE A 4 -15.46 1.26 -10.35
N LYS A 5 -14.36 0.65 -10.76
CA LYS A 5 -13.75 -0.44 -10.01
C LYS A 5 -13.05 0.16 -8.79
N LEU A 6 -13.76 0.26 -7.70
CA LEU A 6 -13.15 0.22 -6.39
C LEU A 6 -12.23 -1.00 -6.31
N SER A 7 -11.13 -0.89 -5.61
CA SER A 7 -10.14 -1.94 -5.35
C SER A 7 -10.73 -3.22 -4.68
N LEU A 8 -12.02 -3.38 -4.79
CA LEU A 8 -12.81 -4.53 -4.37
C LEU A 8 -12.48 -5.82 -5.12
N ALA A 9 -11.66 -5.76 -6.18
CA ALA A 9 -11.37 -6.92 -7.03
C ALA A 9 -10.65 -8.06 -6.28
N THR A 10 -9.98 -7.77 -5.18
CA THR A 10 -9.29 -8.79 -4.37
C THR A 10 -10.24 -9.53 -3.42
N ILE A 11 -11.34 -8.91 -3.02
CA ILE A 11 -12.28 -9.51 -2.04
C ILE A 11 -13.36 -10.36 -2.72
N ILE A 12 -13.75 -10.06 -3.96
CA ILE A 12 -14.91 -10.67 -4.63
C ILE A 12 -14.58 -11.99 -5.36
N ALA A 13 -13.34 -12.33 -5.60
CA ALA A 13 -12.97 -13.60 -6.26
C ALA A 13 -13.34 -14.86 -5.46
N VAL A 14 -13.78 -14.72 -4.22
CA VAL A 14 -14.09 -15.85 -3.31
C VAL A 14 -15.51 -16.40 -3.47
N GLY A 15 -16.43 -15.67 -4.10
CA GLY A 15 -17.88 -16.01 -4.09
C GLY A 15 -18.40 -16.96 -5.17
N ALA A 16 -17.59 -17.38 -6.14
CA ALA A 16 -18.13 -17.97 -7.39
C ALA A 16 -17.96 -19.49 -7.58
N LEU A 17 -17.66 -20.25 -6.53
CA LEU A 17 -17.58 -21.71 -6.65
C LEU A 17 -18.60 -22.42 -5.73
N ALA A 18 -19.88 -22.28 -6.04
CA ALA A 18 -20.88 -23.18 -5.51
C ALA A 18 -21.20 -24.28 -6.53
N ASN A 19 -21.00 -25.51 -6.12
CA ASN A 19 -21.40 -26.79 -6.69
C ASN A 19 -20.28 -27.67 -7.28
N LEU A 20 -19.62 -28.40 -6.41
CA LEU A 20 -19.08 -29.72 -6.75
C LEU A 20 -19.21 -30.64 -5.53
N ALA A 21 -20.12 -31.57 -5.59
CA ALA A 21 -20.34 -32.57 -4.56
C ALA A 21 -19.37 -33.74 -4.72
N SER A 22 -18.83 -34.16 -3.63
CA SER A 22 -17.99 -35.33 -3.31
C SER A 22 -16.51 -35.04 -3.16
N ALA A 23 -15.92 -35.65 -2.11
CA ALA A 23 -14.47 -35.61 -1.89
C ALA A 23 -13.75 -36.11 -3.15
N ALA A 24 -13.31 -35.18 -3.97
CA ALA A 24 -12.53 -35.45 -5.16
C ALA A 24 -11.21 -36.11 -4.75
N SER A 25 -10.75 -37.09 -5.50
CA SER A 25 -9.40 -37.59 -5.32
C SER A 25 -8.39 -36.44 -5.47
N LEU A 26 -7.24 -36.47 -4.82
CA LEU A 26 -6.21 -35.47 -4.93
C LEU A 26 -5.88 -35.12 -6.39
N GLU A 27 -5.95 -36.10 -7.28
CA GLU A 27 -5.73 -35.94 -8.72
C GLU A 27 -6.83 -35.12 -9.38
N GLU A 28 -8.06 -35.23 -8.93
CA GLU A 28 -9.21 -34.47 -9.43
C GLU A 28 -9.22 -33.05 -8.86
N ALA A 29 -8.81 -32.89 -7.59
CA ALA A 29 -8.58 -31.59 -6.97
C ALA A 29 -7.47 -30.80 -7.69
N ILE A 30 -6.39 -31.44 -8.10
CA ILE A 30 -5.30 -30.81 -8.87
C ILE A 30 -5.77 -30.35 -10.25
N LYS A 31 -6.67 -31.05 -10.90
CA LYS A 31 -7.23 -30.66 -12.21
C LYS A 31 -8.12 -29.41 -12.14
N ASN A 32 -8.68 -29.10 -10.97
CA ASN A 32 -9.60 -28.00 -10.74
C ASN A 32 -8.95 -26.86 -9.93
N VAL A 33 -7.62 -26.80 -9.87
CA VAL A 33 -6.92 -25.69 -9.21
C VAL A 33 -7.08 -24.42 -10.03
N GLU A 34 -7.67 -23.40 -9.41
CA GLU A 34 -7.68 -22.04 -9.94
C GLU A 34 -6.30 -21.42 -9.71
N VAL A 35 -5.69 -20.92 -10.77
CA VAL A 35 -4.41 -20.22 -10.71
C VAL A 35 -4.66 -18.76 -11.05
N THR A 36 -4.30 -17.87 -10.12
CA THR A 36 -4.42 -16.44 -10.29
C THR A 36 -3.11 -15.75 -9.89
N GLY A 37 -2.91 -14.55 -10.40
CA GLY A 37 -1.71 -13.81 -10.06
C GLY A 37 -1.21 -12.93 -11.18
N TYR A 38 0.03 -12.53 -11.06
CA TYR A 38 0.70 -11.74 -12.08
C TYR A 38 2.20 -12.02 -12.16
N ALA A 39 2.76 -11.70 -13.30
CA ALA A 39 4.19 -11.53 -13.51
C ALA A 39 4.43 -10.09 -13.98
N ARG A 40 5.34 -9.38 -13.33
CA ARG A 40 5.62 -7.97 -13.56
C ARG A 40 7.11 -7.73 -13.70
N TYR A 41 7.47 -7.06 -14.77
CA TYR A 41 8.80 -6.50 -14.96
C TYR A 41 8.71 -4.99 -14.82
N ARG A 42 9.62 -4.39 -14.07
CA ARG A 42 9.84 -2.95 -13.95
C ARG A 42 11.27 -2.59 -14.32
N PHE A 43 11.41 -1.43 -14.91
CA PHE A 43 12.65 -0.71 -15.00
C PHE A 43 12.39 0.68 -14.44
N ASP A 44 13.18 1.07 -13.46
CA ASP A 44 13.17 2.37 -12.82
C ASP A 44 14.51 3.06 -13.04
N SER A 45 14.46 4.35 -13.39
CA SER A 45 15.64 5.21 -13.48
C SER A 45 15.35 6.49 -12.73
N GLN A 46 16.02 6.69 -11.61
CA GLN A 46 15.85 7.84 -10.74
C GLN A 46 17.11 8.70 -10.74
N ASN A 47 16.90 10.02 -10.79
CA ASN A 47 17.94 11.02 -10.63
C ASN A 47 17.49 11.99 -9.54
N ALA A 48 18.06 11.86 -8.37
CA ALA A 48 17.81 12.74 -7.24
C ALA A 48 18.92 13.77 -7.11
N LYS A 49 18.56 14.99 -6.76
CA LYS A 49 19.49 16.06 -6.47
C LYS A 49 19.11 16.77 -5.19
N LEU A 50 19.99 16.74 -4.20
CA LEU A 50 19.86 17.43 -2.93
C LEU A 50 21.06 18.37 -2.76
N GLY A 51 20.86 19.68 -2.94
CA GLY A 51 21.94 20.64 -2.93
C GLY A 51 23.01 20.34 -4.00
N SER A 52 24.24 20.06 -3.56
CA SER A 52 25.36 19.66 -4.44
C SER A 52 25.43 18.14 -4.66
N PHE A 53 24.72 17.37 -3.88
CA PHE A 53 24.68 15.91 -3.98
C PHE A 53 23.77 15.51 -5.15
N LYS A 54 24.25 14.58 -5.96
CA LYS A 54 23.47 13.96 -7.05
C LYS A 54 23.61 12.47 -6.92
N ASP A 55 22.47 11.79 -6.97
CA ASP A 55 22.39 10.34 -7.02
C ASP A 55 21.63 9.90 -8.26
N THR A 56 22.12 8.85 -8.89
CA THR A 56 21.47 8.25 -10.05
C THR A 56 21.38 6.76 -9.80
N ASP A 57 20.17 6.25 -9.72
CA ASP A 57 19.90 4.83 -9.57
C ASP A 57 19.11 4.30 -10.75
N ASN A 58 19.50 3.09 -11.21
CA ASN A 58 18.79 2.38 -12.26
C ASN A 58 18.56 0.96 -11.78
N GLU A 59 17.30 0.56 -11.71
CA GLU A 59 16.90 -0.74 -11.18
C GLU A 59 16.06 -1.52 -12.19
N HIS A 60 16.36 -2.81 -12.32
CA HIS A 60 15.51 -3.77 -12.99
C HIS A 60 14.89 -4.71 -11.95
N ARG A 61 13.58 -4.77 -11.90
CA ARG A 61 12.87 -5.60 -10.94
C ARG A 61 11.89 -6.53 -11.64
N PHE A 62 11.90 -7.80 -11.25
CA PHE A 62 10.92 -8.77 -11.66
C PHE A 62 10.18 -9.27 -10.43
N THR A 63 8.85 -9.11 -10.42
CA THR A 63 8.00 -9.57 -9.32
C THR A 63 6.92 -10.49 -9.87
N SER A 64 6.65 -11.59 -9.19
CA SER A 64 5.56 -12.48 -9.56
C SER A 64 4.83 -12.96 -8.31
N ASP A 65 3.52 -12.77 -8.27
CA ASP A 65 2.63 -13.40 -7.29
C ASP A 65 1.81 -14.48 -7.99
N ILE A 66 1.77 -15.67 -7.41
CA ILE A 66 1.04 -16.82 -7.95
C ILE A 66 0.26 -17.47 -6.83
N ASP A 67 -1.05 -17.42 -6.90
CA ASP A 67 -1.95 -18.06 -5.96
C ASP A 67 -2.61 -19.28 -6.59
N PHE A 68 -2.57 -20.41 -5.87
CA PHE A 68 -3.25 -21.65 -6.20
C PHE A 68 -4.38 -21.85 -5.22
N LYS A 69 -5.61 -21.87 -5.72
CA LYS A 69 -6.79 -22.16 -4.94
C LYS A 69 -7.40 -23.49 -5.36
N ALA A 70 -7.58 -24.39 -4.41
CA ALA A 70 -8.19 -25.70 -4.63
C ALA A 70 -9.45 -25.83 -3.77
N ALA A 71 -10.54 -26.30 -4.35
CA ALA A 71 -11.69 -26.80 -3.59
C ALA A 71 -11.31 -28.13 -2.93
N LEU A 72 -11.50 -28.22 -1.62
CA LEU A 72 -11.26 -29.45 -0.84
C LEU A 72 -12.53 -30.29 -0.75
N ASP A 73 -13.69 -29.63 -0.68
CA ASP A 73 -15.04 -30.17 -0.81
C ASP A 73 -16.02 -29.07 -1.20
N ASP A 74 -17.33 -29.30 -1.05
CA ASP A 74 -18.39 -28.35 -1.42
C ASP A 74 -18.33 -27.00 -0.67
N ARG A 75 -17.64 -26.95 0.47
CA ARG A 75 -17.61 -25.79 1.37
C ARG A 75 -16.21 -25.35 1.74
N PHE A 76 -15.26 -26.27 1.72
CA PHE A 76 -13.87 -26.00 2.09
C PHE A 76 -13.00 -25.79 0.87
N PHE A 77 -12.11 -24.82 0.96
CA PHE A 77 -11.05 -24.59 -0.02
C PHE A 77 -9.73 -24.27 0.67
N GLY A 78 -8.63 -24.52 -0.02
CA GLY A 78 -7.29 -24.14 0.41
C GLY A 78 -6.67 -23.19 -0.59
N VAL A 79 -5.85 -22.27 -0.08
CA VAL A 79 -5.04 -21.36 -0.90
C VAL A 79 -3.59 -21.47 -0.48
N ILE A 80 -2.70 -21.59 -1.46
CA ILE A 80 -1.27 -21.40 -1.29
C ILE A 80 -0.80 -20.37 -2.32
N GLY A 81 -0.13 -19.32 -1.84
CA GLY A 81 0.36 -18.23 -2.66
C GLY A 81 1.87 -18.05 -2.50
N PHE A 82 2.53 -17.82 -3.61
CA PHE A 82 3.97 -17.60 -3.67
C PHE A 82 4.25 -16.23 -4.22
N ARG A 83 5.26 -15.55 -3.65
CA ARG A 83 5.84 -14.34 -4.22
C ARG A 83 7.30 -14.59 -4.56
N TYR A 84 7.68 -14.21 -5.78
CA TYR A 84 9.06 -14.04 -6.19
C TYR A 84 9.31 -12.56 -6.44
N ASP A 85 10.39 -12.04 -5.89
CA ASP A 85 10.85 -10.69 -6.13
C ASP A 85 12.35 -10.71 -6.39
N SER A 86 12.79 -10.11 -7.49
CA SER A 86 14.20 -9.94 -7.81
C SER A 86 14.55 -8.46 -7.70
N VAL A 87 15.56 -8.16 -6.92
CA VAL A 87 16.19 -6.83 -6.94
C VAL A 87 17.30 -6.86 -7.97
N ASP A 88 17.47 -5.79 -8.74
CA ASP A 88 18.57 -5.66 -9.68
C ASP A 88 19.92 -5.78 -8.96
N SER A 89 20.76 -6.64 -9.48
CA SER A 89 22.14 -6.82 -9.00
C SER A 89 23.17 -6.03 -9.82
N SER A 90 22.73 -5.14 -10.72
CA SER A 90 23.63 -4.33 -11.55
C SER A 90 24.35 -3.21 -10.80
N GLY A 91 23.89 -2.88 -9.59
CA GLY A 91 24.54 -1.94 -8.69
C GLY A 91 25.47 -2.61 -7.67
N GLU A 92 26.09 -1.82 -6.84
CA GLU A 92 27.05 -2.26 -5.80
C GLU A 92 26.46 -3.19 -4.72
N ARG A 93 25.17 -3.44 -4.76
CA ARG A 93 24.46 -4.30 -3.80
C ARG A 93 24.31 -5.74 -4.28
N VAL A 94 25.39 -6.34 -4.68
CA VAL A 94 25.39 -7.79 -4.82
C VAL A 94 25.38 -8.37 -3.41
N ASN A 95 24.22 -8.44 -2.84
CA ASN A 95 24.03 -9.24 -1.64
C ASN A 95 23.99 -10.70 -2.07
N SER A 96 25.07 -11.40 -1.82
CA SER A 96 25.24 -12.81 -2.21
C SER A 96 24.33 -13.75 -1.41
N LYS A 97 23.50 -13.24 -0.54
CA LYS A 97 22.62 -14.04 0.30
C LYS A 97 21.26 -14.14 -0.33
N THR A 98 20.94 -15.29 -0.84
CA THR A 98 19.61 -15.66 -1.29
C THR A 98 18.96 -16.50 -0.22
N MET A 99 17.92 -16.06 0.43
CA MET A 99 17.16 -16.85 1.38
C MET A 99 15.67 -16.82 1.08
N VAL A 100 15.01 -17.91 1.35
CA VAL A 100 13.57 -18.09 1.17
C VAL A 100 12.87 -17.71 2.48
N GLY A 101 11.84 -16.89 2.40
CA GLY A 101 10.94 -16.66 3.52
C GLY A 101 11.47 -15.75 4.62
N VAL A 102 12.36 -14.82 4.28
CA VAL A 102 12.84 -13.83 5.23
C VAL A 102 11.88 -12.66 5.27
N ASP A 103 11.63 -12.17 6.47
CA ASP A 103 10.95 -10.91 6.66
C ASP A 103 11.84 -9.73 6.27
N ASP A 104 11.25 -8.62 5.90
CA ASP A 104 11.93 -7.42 5.44
C ASP A 104 12.63 -6.65 6.58
N ARG A 105 12.83 -7.27 7.74
CA ARG A 105 13.50 -6.63 8.88
C ARG A 105 15.01 -6.47 8.69
N GLY A 106 15.46 -6.46 7.47
CA GLY A 106 16.67 -5.81 7.01
C GLY A 106 17.98 -6.56 7.15
N GLU A 107 18.04 -7.68 7.84
CA GLU A 107 19.34 -8.34 8.01
C GLU A 107 19.77 -9.18 6.82
N ASP A 108 18.81 -9.53 5.99
CA ASP A 108 19.07 -10.39 4.84
C ASP A 108 18.21 -9.97 3.65
N SER A 109 18.36 -8.71 3.22
CA SER A 109 17.77 -8.31 1.96
C SER A 109 18.41 -9.11 0.84
N PHE A 110 17.65 -10.04 0.33
CA PHE A 110 18.09 -10.87 -0.77
C PHE A 110 18.02 -10.09 -2.04
N GLY A 111 19.00 -10.22 -2.85
CA GLY A 111 18.91 -9.87 -4.25
C GLY A 111 17.77 -10.61 -4.96
N GLN A 112 17.27 -11.68 -4.36
CA GLN A 112 16.13 -12.45 -4.86
C GLN A 112 15.39 -13.07 -3.68
N THR A 113 14.08 -12.88 -3.62
CA THR A 113 13.25 -13.54 -2.61
C THR A 113 12.23 -14.45 -3.28
N PHE A 114 12.07 -15.62 -2.71
CA PHE A 114 10.97 -16.53 -3.02
C PHE A 114 10.37 -17.00 -1.71
N ASN A 115 9.10 -16.64 -1.45
CA ASN A 115 8.46 -16.97 -0.19
C ASN A 115 7.02 -17.44 -0.39
N ILE A 116 6.50 -18.10 0.64
CA ILE A 116 5.07 -18.44 0.76
C ILE A 116 4.40 -17.19 1.35
N ARG A 117 3.71 -16.47 0.50
CA ARG A 117 3.00 -15.25 0.87
C ARG A 117 1.66 -15.54 1.53
N GLN A 118 0.91 -16.49 0.97
CA GLN A 118 -0.39 -16.90 1.48
C GLN A 118 -0.43 -18.40 1.74
N PHE A 119 -1.03 -18.80 2.84
CA PHE A 119 -1.30 -20.18 3.17
C PHE A 119 -2.47 -20.25 4.15
N TYR A 120 -3.67 -20.50 3.63
CA TYR A 120 -4.87 -20.51 4.45
C TYR A 120 -5.93 -21.48 3.95
N VAL A 121 -6.87 -21.82 4.83
CA VAL A 121 -8.06 -22.62 4.54
C VAL A 121 -9.28 -21.72 4.67
N GLY A 122 -10.23 -21.87 3.76
CA GLY A 122 -11.51 -21.18 3.77
C GLY A 122 -12.67 -22.15 3.89
N TYR A 123 -13.74 -21.66 4.53
CA TYR A 123 -15.02 -22.36 4.66
C TYR A 123 -16.13 -21.41 4.23
N THR A 124 -17.00 -21.85 3.32
CA THR A 124 -18.13 -21.07 2.82
C THR A 124 -19.45 -21.74 3.17
N ALA A 125 -20.36 -20.99 3.80
CA ALA A 125 -21.72 -21.41 4.12
C ALA A 125 -22.72 -20.30 3.74
N GLY A 126 -23.50 -20.54 2.70
CA GLY A 126 -24.37 -19.50 2.12
C GLY A 126 -23.51 -18.32 1.61
N ASN A 127 -23.82 -17.13 2.07
CA ASN A 127 -23.08 -15.90 1.73
C ASN A 127 -22.01 -15.52 2.77
N THR A 128 -21.66 -16.45 3.65
CA THR A 128 -20.61 -16.24 4.66
C THR A 128 -19.38 -17.07 4.33
N THR A 129 -18.22 -16.42 4.29
CA THR A 129 -16.92 -17.09 4.11
C THR A 129 -16.04 -16.80 5.31
N LEU A 130 -15.51 -17.87 5.92
CA LEU A 130 -14.50 -17.82 6.97
C LEU A 130 -13.16 -18.28 6.37
N MET A 131 -12.09 -17.54 6.63
CA MET A 131 -10.73 -17.87 6.21
C MET A 131 -9.81 -17.86 7.42
N ALA A 132 -8.91 -18.85 7.51
CA ALA A 132 -7.98 -18.97 8.63
C ALA A 132 -6.60 -19.39 8.11
N GLY A 133 -5.57 -18.64 8.50
CA GLY A 133 -4.18 -18.84 8.11
C GLY A 133 -3.53 -17.53 7.67
N ARG A 134 -2.37 -17.65 6.98
CA ARG A 134 -1.63 -16.49 6.46
C ARG A 134 -2.26 -15.99 5.17
N GLN A 135 -2.69 -14.75 5.15
CA GLN A 135 -3.42 -14.17 4.01
C GLN A 135 -3.24 -12.64 3.95
N VAL A 136 -3.53 -12.05 2.79
CA VAL A 136 -3.57 -10.60 2.64
C VAL A 136 -4.63 -10.01 3.57
N LEU A 137 -4.28 -8.96 4.29
CA LEU A 137 -5.19 -8.27 5.20
C LEU A 137 -6.39 -7.69 4.43
N GLY A 138 -6.12 -6.95 3.34
CA GLY A 138 -7.12 -6.33 2.51
C GLY A 138 -7.95 -5.30 3.25
N THR A 139 -7.30 -4.49 4.09
CA THR A 139 -7.93 -3.37 4.80
C THR A 139 -7.87 -2.12 3.93
N PHE A 140 -8.56 -1.07 4.36
CA PHE A 140 -8.45 0.26 3.74
C PHE A 140 -7.05 0.86 3.92
N PHE A 141 -6.34 0.46 4.98
CA PHE A 141 -5.07 1.02 5.41
C PHE A 141 -3.85 0.29 4.83
N THR A 142 -4.05 -0.81 4.12
CA THR A 142 -2.96 -1.66 3.64
C THR A 142 -3.18 -2.01 2.17
N ASP A 143 -2.11 -2.00 1.37
CA ASP A 143 -2.17 -2.45 -0.02
C ASP A 143 -2.15 -3.98 -0.09
N ASP A 144 -1.01 -4.57 0.07
CA ASP A 144 -0.83 -6.00 -0.10
C ASP A 144 -0.25 -6.72 1.13
N MET A 145 -0.16 -6.04 2.26
CA MET A 145 0.32 -6.55 3.54
C MET A 145 -0.37 -7.86 3.94
N VAL A 146 0.40 -8.82 4.42
CA VAL A 146 -0.09 -10.13 4.87
C VAL A 146 0.05 -10.30 6.38
N GLY A 147 -0.81 -11.13 6.94
CA GLY A 147 -0.77 -11.53 8.35
C GLY A 147 -1.32 -12.93 8.53
N THR A 148 -1.10 -13.53 9.69
CA THR A 148 -1.68 -14.82 10.07
C THR A 148 -2.87 -14.58 10.99
N GLY A 149 -4.03 -15.15 10.66
CA GLY A 149 -5.21 -14.91 11.48
C GLY A 149 -6.49 -15.42 10.86
N ILE A 150 -7.59 -14.79 11.24
CA ILE A 150 -8.94 -15.17 10.81
C ILE A 150 -9.61 -13.95 10.17
N LYS A 151 -10.29 -14.19 9.04
CA LYS A 151 -11.14 -13.21 8.36
C LYS A 151 -12.50 -13.83 8.07
N VAL A 152 -13.56 -13.07 8.32
CA VAL A 152 -14.95 -13.44 8.00
C VAL A 152 -15.53 -12.39 7.06
N LEU A 153 -16.15 -12.85 5.99
CA LEU A 153 -16.92 -12.03 5.05
C LEU A 153 -18.35 -12.51 5.06
N ASN A 154 -19.31 -11.58 5.15
CA ASN A 154 -20.75 -11.89 5.03
C ASN A 154 -21.39 -10.94 4.03
N SER A 155 -22.11 -11.50 3.06
CA SER A 155 -22.82 -10.78 2.01
C SER A 155 -24.32 -11.18 1.94
N ASP A 156 -24.94 -11.48 3.09
CA ASP A 156 -26.38 -11.81 3.16
C ASP A 156 -27.26 -10.62 2.79
N ILE A 157 -26.79 -9.41 3.00
CA ILE A 157 -27.48 -8.18 2.60
C ILE A 157 -27.02 -7.83 1.19
N SER A 158 -27.96 -7.80 0.25
CA SER A 158 -27.65 -7.47 -1.15
C SER A 158 -27.01 -6.09 -1.26
N GLY A 159 -25.88 -6.01 -1.96
CA GLY A 159 -25.12 -4.78 -2.12
C GLY A 159 -24.23 -4.40 -0.92
N LEU A 160 -24.19 -5.19 0.15
CA LEU A 160 -23.38 -4.95 1.34
C LEU A 160 -22.52 -6.17 1.68
N THR A 161 -21.25 -5.94 1.92
CA THR A 161 -20.34 -6.93 2.52
C THR A 161 -19.88 -6.44 3.89
N LEU A 162 -20.09 -7.27 4.91
CA LEU A 162 -19.55 -7.06 6.24
C LEU A 162 -18.28 -7.86 6.40
N VAL A 163 -17.28 -7.26 7.00
CA VAL A 163 -15.95 -7.85 7.25
C VAL A 163 -15.67 -7.86 8.74
N GLY A 164 -15.15 -8.98 9.24
CA GLY A 164 -14.57 -9.09 10.57
C GLY A 164 -13.22 -9.77 10.47
N MET A 165 -12.21 -9.30 11.21
CA MET A 165 -10.87 -9.88 11.16
C MET A 165 -10.11 -9.78 12.47
N ALA A 166 -9.21 -10.75 12.66
CA ALA A 166 -8.24 -10.75 13.74
C ALA A 166 -6.94 -11.42 13.24
N PHE A 167 -5.85 -10.68 13.28
CA PHE A 167 -4.54 -11.10 12.77
C PHE A 167 -3.45 -10.89 13.80
N ASP A 168 -2.48 -11.79 13.78
CA ASP A 168 -1.17 -11.65 14.38
C ASP A 168 -0.07 -11.88 13.31
N ASN A 169 1.19 -11.88 13.69
CA ASN A 169 2.30 -12.06 12.75
C ASN A 169 2.15 -11.23 11.48
N LEU A 170 1.94 -9.94 11.66
CA LEU A 170 1.83 -9.00 10.55
C LEU A 170 3.15 -8.92 9.82
N GLN A 171 3.08 -8.84 8.50
CA GLN A 171 4.25 -8.52 7.68
C GLN A 171 4.79 -7.15 8.12
N ASN A 172 6.10 -7.02 8.12
CA ASN A 172 6.74 -5.73 8.26
C ASN A 172 6.67 -5.00 6.92
N ASP A 173 5.72 -4.11 6.81
CA ASP A 173 5.41 -3.33 5.62
C ASP A 173 5.30 -1.86 6.00
N SER A 174 5.50 -0.97 5.04
CA SER A 174 5.42 0.47 5.29
C SER A 174 3.99 0.99 5.40
N ASP A 175 2.98 0.15 5.19
CA ASP A 175 1.56 0.53 5.27
C ASP A 175 1.15 0.94 6.69
N ILE A 176 1.57 0.15 7.70
CA ILE A 176 1.29 0.42 9.11
C ILE A 176 2.60 0.46 9.88
N GLY A 177 3.02 1.67 10.18
CA GLY A 177 4.28 1.93 10.85
C GLY A 177 5.47 1.78 9.91
N LEU A 178 6.46 2.63 10.06
CA LEU A 178 7.75 2.38 9.46
C LEU A 178 8.30 1.06 10.03
N SER A 179 8.89 0.26 9.19
CA SER A 179 9.54 -1.00 9.55
C SER A 179 10.59 -0.84 10.67
N ALA A 180 11.00 0.39 10.94
CA ALA A 180 11.94 0.78 11.98
C ALA A 180 11.30 1.20 13.29
N PHE A 181 9.95 1.30 13.41
CA PHE A 181 9.31 1.75 14.65
C PHE A 181 9.35 0.68 15.73
N ILE A 182 10.28 0.87 16.66
CA ILE A 182 10.44 0.07 17.87
C ILE A 182 9.59 0.71 18.95
N LEU A 183 8.68 -0.05 19.56
CA LEU A 183 7.85 0.45 20.67
C LEU A 183 8.70 0.81 21.88
N GLY A 184 8.43 1.97 22.49
CA GLY A 184 9.28 2.66 23.45
C GLY A 184 9.67 1.92 24.73
N ASN A 185 9.04 0.79 25.03
CA ASN A 185 9.33 -0.02 26.22
C ASN A 185 10.33 -1.17 25.97
N ALA A 186 10.84 -1.32 24.75
CA ALA A 186 11.78 -2.38 24.43
C ALA A 186 13.14 -2.14 25.08
N LYS A 187 13.70 -3.17 25.71
CA LYS A 187 15.08 -3.16 26.20
C LYS A 187 16.04 -3.48 25.04
N ALA A 188 16.25 -2.47 24.22
CA ALA A 188 17.16 -2.56 23.09
C ALA A 188 18.47 -1.85 23.40
N THR A 189 19.57 -2.40 22.95
CA THR A 189 20.91 -1.78 22.96
C THR A 189 21.37 -1.62 21.51
N LEU A 190 21.74 -0.41 21.15
CA LEU A 190 22.27 -0.07 19.85
C LEU A 190 23.79 -0.07 19.89
N ASP A 191 24.46 -0.73 18.93
CA ASP A 191 25.86 -0.50 18.65
C ASP A 191 26.00 0.77 17.77
N PRO A 192 26.58 1.85 18.30
CA PRO A 192 26.62 3.11 17.55
C PRO A 192 27.58 3.09 16.36
N SER A 193 28.39 2.05 16.22
CA SER A 193 29.36 1.92 15.12
C SER A 193 28.79 1.13 13.94
N THR A 194 27.94 0.17 14.21
CA THR A 194 27.38 -0.74 13.19
C THR A 194 25.91 -0.49 12.92
N GLY A 195 25.21 0.22 13.80
CA GLY A 195 23.75 0.36 13.75
C GLY A 195 23.01 -0.90 14.19
N GLU A 196 23.74 -1.94 14.63
CA GLU A 196 23.12 -3.20 15.07
C GLU A 196 22.39 -3.01 16.38
N VAL A 197 21.13 -3.41 16.40
CA VAL A 197 20.29 -3.36 17.59
C VAL A 197 20.17 -4.76 18.18
N SER A 198 20.58 -4.91 19.44
CA SER A 198 20.48 -6.16 20.19
C SER A 198 19.53 -6.03 21.38
N GLY A 199 18.93 -7.15 21.78
CA GLY A 199 17.96 -7.20 22.89
C GLY A 199 16.57 -7.59 22.43
N LYS A 200 15.58 -7.46 23.31
CA LYS A 200 14.18 -7.71 22.96
C LYS A 200 13.60 -6.47 22.29
N LEU A 201 13.46 -6.52 20.98
CA LEU A 201 12.75 -5.51 20.20
C LEU A 201 11.26 -5.86 20.19
N GLU A 202 10.41 -4.86 20.24
CA GLU A 202 8.98 -4.97 20.00
C GLU A 202 8.62 -3.95 18.91
N TYR A 203 8.27 -4.45 17.75
CA TYR A 203 7.85 -3.62 16.62
C TYR A 203 6.33 -3.38 16.66
N VAL A 204 5.89 -2.35 15.98
CA VAL A 204 4.45 -2.08 15.78
C VAL A 204 3.76 -3.29 15.16
N THR A 205 4.40 -3.94 14.19
CA THR A 205 3.90 -5.13 13.49
C THR A 205 3.89 -6.42 14.31
N ASP A 206 4.49 -6.44 15.51
CA ASP A 206 4.38 -7.56 16.45
C ASP A 206 3.04 -7.57 17.21
N ARG A 207 2.19 -6.56 16.98
CA ARG A 207 0.90 -6.41 17.67
C ARG A 207 -0.24 -7.02 16.88
N ASN A 208 -1.26 -7.48 17.59
CA ASN A 208 -2.46 -8.03 16.96
C ASN A 208 -3.29 -6.92 16.33
N LEU A 209 -3.78 -7.17 15.12
CA LEU A 209 -4.71 -6.29 14.41
C LEU A 209 -6.12 -6.88 14.44
N TYR A 210 -7.06 -6.14 14.95
CA TYR A 210 -8.49 -6.45 14.90
C TYR A 210 -9.19 -5.45 13.99
N GLY A 211 -10.13 -5.91 13.16
CA GLY A 211 -10.80 -5.01 12.24
C GLY A 211 -12.22 -5.43 11.93
N VAL A 212 -13.06 -4.43 11.66
CA VAL A 212 -14.41 -4.59 11.12
C VAL A 212 -14.62 -3.61 9.98
N ALA A 213 -15.41 -4.01 8.98
CA ALA A 213 -15.79 -3.12 7.90
C ALA A 213 -17.19 -3.37 7.38
N ALA A 214 -17.76 -2.32 6.78
CA ALA A 214 -18.97 -2.37 5.98
C ALA A 214 -18.66 -1.76 4.59
N ILE A 215 -18.78 -2.56 3.54
CA ILE A 215 -18.47 -2.19 2.16
C ILE A 215 -19.76 -2.34 1.34
N GLY A 216 -20.25 -1.24 0.80
CA GLY A 216 -21.55 -1.21 0.13
C GLY A 216 -21.51 -0.57 -1.25
N SER A 217 -22.42 -1.03 -2.11
CA SER A 217 -22.64 -0.43 -3.43
C SER A 217 -24.13 -0.44 -3.77
N TYR A 218 -24.72 0.74 -3.74
CA TYR A 218 -26.11 1.02 -4.03
C TYR A 218 -26.18 2.21 -4.99
N ASP A 219 -26.47 1.94 -6.25
CA ASP A 219 -26.53 2.99 -7.28
C ASP A 219 -27.40 4.19 -6.82
N PRO A 220 -26.89 5.44 -6.81
CA PRO A 220 -25.60 5.88 -7.35
C PRO A 220 -24.44 5.94 -6.33
N VAL A 221 -24.57 5.33 -5.16
CA VAL A 221 -23.62 5.44 -4.03
C VAL A 221 -22.83 4.17 -3.84
N SER A 222 -21.52 4.26 -3.67
CA SER A 222 -20.69 3.22 -3.07
C SER A 222 -19.92 3.76 -1.87
N PHE A 223 -19.66 2.90 -0.89
CA PHE A 223 -18.95 3.32 0.31
C PHE A 223 -18.16 2.19 0.94
N GLN A 224 -17.17 2.57 1.74
CA GLN A 224 -16.44 1.72 2.66
C GLN A 224 -16.35 2.42 4.01
N LEU A 225 -16.65 1.69 5.08
CA LEU A 225 -16.48 2.14 6.46
C LEU A 225 -15.60 1.12 7.17
N TRP A 226 -14.50 1.57 7.74
CA TRP A 226 -13.51 0.73 8.38
C TRP A 226 -13.22 1.21 9.79
N TYR A 227 -13.06 0.25 10.70
CA TYR A 227 -12.50 0.46 12.02
C TYR A 227 -11.56 -0.69 12.32
N SER A 228 -10.34 -0.37 12.73
CA SER A 228 -9.33 -1.35 13.14
C SER A 228 -8.65 -0.91 14.43
N ALA A 229 -8.18 -1.87 15.21
CA ALA A 229 -7.43 -1.65 16.43
C ALA A 229 -6.14 -2.48 16.36
N LEU A 230 -5.00 -1.80 16.42
CA LEU A 230 -3.70 -2.41 16.62
C LEU A 230 -3.43 -2.44 18.11
N ASP A 231 -3.41 -3.64 18.69
CA ASP A 231 -3.42 -3.85 20.13
C ASP A 231 -2.36 -3.04 20.88
N SER A 232 -2.79 -2.27 21.87
CA SER A 232 -1.95 -1.40 22.70
C SER A 232 -1.17 -0.31 21.96
N VAL A 233 -1.45 -0.10 20.66
CA VAL A 233 -0.77 0.91 19.83
C VAL A 233 -1.74 2.00 19.37
N ALA A 234 -2.77 1.66 18.61
CA ALA A 234 -3.66 2.65 18.01
C ALA A 234 -5.02 2.09 17.58
N GLN A 235 -5.96 3.00 17.37
CA GLN A 235 -7.18 2.79 16.59
C GLN A 235 -6.99 3.41 15.21
N LEU A 236 -7.50 2.73 14.17
CA LEU A 236 -7.52 3.21 12.80
C LEU A 236 -8.98 3.26 12.32
N TYR A 237 -9.36 4.32 11.65
CA TYR A 237 -10.71 4.48 11.12
C TYR A 237 -10.68 5.11 9.73
N ALA A 238 -11.59 4.67 8.85
CA ALA A 238 -11.77 5.26 7.53
C ALA A 238 -13.23 5.21 7.08
N ALA A 239 -13.61 6.25 6.36
CA ALA A 239 -14.84 6.33 5.61
C ALA A 239 -14.50 6.81 4.19
N ASP A 240 -14.95 6.05 3.19
CA ASP A 240 -14.85 6.39 1.77
C ASP A 240 -16.24 6.34 1.18
N VAL A 241 -16.63 7.39 0.47
CA VAL A 241 -17.92 7.48 -0.21
C VAL A 241 -17.71 7.99 -1.62
N THR A 242 -18.24 7.25 -2.60
CA THR A 242 -18.26 7.66 -4.00
C THR A 242 -19.69 7.80 -4.50
N LEU A 243 -19.99 8.92 -5.12
CA LEU A 243 -21.22 9.19 -5.85
C LEU A 243 -20.94 9.15 -7.34
N GLY A 244 -21.73 8.38 -8.09
CA GLY A 244 -21.64 8.27 -9.54
C GLY A 244 -22.86 8.86 -10.23
N ALA A 245 -22.67 9.55 -11.35
CA ALA A 245 -23.76 10.03 -12.19
C ALA A 245 -23.37 9.93 -13.66
N SER A 246 -24.32 9.61 -14.55
CA SER A 246 -24.08 9.61 -16.00
C SER A 246 -24.94 10.70 -16.65
N LEU A 247 -24.31 11.60 -17.38
CA LEU A 247 -24.93 12.65 -18.18
C LEU A 247 -24.69 12.37 -19.67
N GLY A 248 -25.60 11.61 -20.29
CA GLY A 248 -25.42 11.12 -21.65
C GLY A 248 -24.22 10.15 -21.73
N ASP A 249 -23.22 10.51 -22.55
CA ASP A 249 -22.00 9.72 -22.73
C ASP A 249 -20.85 10.12 -21.77
N VAL A 250 -21.15 10.95 -20.78
CA VAL A 250 -20.17 11.37 -19.77
C VAL A 250 -20.54 10.79 -18.42
N ASP A 251 -19.64 10.05 -17.82
CA ASP A 251 -19.72 9.54 -16.45
C ASP A 251 -18.99 10.53 -15.53
N LEU A 252 -19.65 10.92 -14.46
CA LEU A 252 -19.12 11.79 -13.41
C LEU A 252 -18.99 10.99 -12.11
N SER A 253 -17.97 11.30 -11.32
CA SER A 253 -17.79 10.75 -9.98
C SER A 253 -17.38 11.84 -9.00
N LEU A 254 -17.90 11.76 -7.78
CA LEU A 254 -17.42 12.51 -6.63
C LEU A 254 -17.07 11.52 -5.55
N GLN A 255 -15.80 11.47 -5.17
CA GLN A 255 -15.30 10.65 -4.06
C GLN A 255 -14.87 11.56 -2.92
N ALA A 256 -15.20 11.18 -1.70
CA ALA A 256 -14.78 11.85 -0.48
C ALA A 256 -14.32 10.81 0.55
N GLN A 257 -13.19 11.09 1.18
CA GLN A 257 -12.56 10.23 2.16
C GLN A 257 -12.26 11.00 3.44
N ALA A 258 -12.49 10.31 4.57
CA ALA A 258 -12.03 10.73 5.89
C ALA A 258 -11.45 9.51 6.60
N ALA A 259 -10.19 9.61 7.02
CA ALA A 259 -9.52 8.54 7.73
C ALA A 259 -8.60 9.10 8.81
N GLY A 260 -8.07 8.22 9.66
CA GLY A 260 -7.10 8.64 10.66
C GLY A 260 -6.67 7.51 11.58
N SER A 261 -5.72 7.88 12.43
CA SER A 261 -5.27 7.07 13.56
C SER A 261 -5.44 7.84 14.87
N SER A 262 -5.78 7.12 15.94
CA SER A 262 -5.76 7.65 17.31
C SER A 262 -4.87 6.77 18.16
N MET A 263 -3.83 7.36 18.72
CA MET A 263 -2.75 6.65 19.37
C MET A 263 -3.06 6.31 20.81
N TRP A 264 -2.77 5.07 21.21
CA TRP A 264 -2.71 4.64 22.61
C TRP A 264 -1.27 4.62 23.14
N ALA A 265 -0.30 4.41 22.23
CA ALA A 265 1.11 4.43 22.53
C ALA A 265 1.74 5.69 21.92
N ASN A 266 2.34 6.54 22.75
CA ASN A 266 2.82 7.85 22.31
C ASN A 266 4.33 7.86 22.03
N SER A 267 5.04 6.76 22.20
CA SER A 267 6.48 6.72 21.97
C SER A 267 6.90 5.53 21.14
N ALA A 268 7.61 5.81 20.08
CA ALA A 268 8.38 4.84 19.31
C ALA A 268 9.84 5.29 19.30
N ARG A 269 10.72 4.41 18.86
CA ARG A 269 12.12 4.71 18.59
C ARG A 269 12.50 4.28 17.20
N ALA A 270 13.40 5.01 16.58
CA ALA A 270 14.01 4.61 15.32
C ALA A 270 15.53 4.69 15.43
N VAL A 271 16.21 3.85 14.65
CA VAL A 271 17.65 3.97 14.48
C VAL A 271 17.91 5.02 13.41
N VAL A 272 18.57 6.09 13.78
CA VAL A 272 18.95 7.17 12.88
C VAL A 272 20.48 7.24 12.77
N TYR A 273 20.95 7.71 11.62
CA TYR A 273 22.39 7.91 11.39
C TYR A 273 22.72 9.39 11.59
N ASP A 274 23.43 9.70 12.68
CA ASP A 274 23.82 11.09 13.00
C ASP A 274 25.07 11.49 12.23
N PHE A 275 24.90 12.25 11.16
CA PHE A 275 25.96 12.83 10.34
C PHE A 275 26.67 14.02 11.00
N THR A 276 26.15 14.57 12.10
CA THR A 276 26.76 15.72 12.78
C THR A 276 27.97 15.29 13.62
N GLN A 277 28.06 14.00 13.96
CA GLN A 277 29.22 13.45 14.67
C GLN A 277 30.35 13.08 13.71
N VAL A 278 31.59 13.14 14.20
CA VAL A 278 32.80 12.75 13.44
C VAL A 278 33.61 11.75 14.25
N PRO A 279 33.68 10.45 13.86
CA PRO A 279 32.92 9.84 12.74
C PRO A 279 31.42 9.81 13.01
N ALA A 280 30.61 9.81 11.96
CA ALA A 280 29.17 9.67 12.05
C ALA A 280 28.79 8.35 12.74
N LYS A 281 27.73 8.35 13.50
CA LYS A 281 27.30 7.21 14.33
C LYS A 281 25.80 6.94 14.18
N TYR A 282 25.43 5.70 14.45
CA TYR A 282 24.03 5.34 14.61
C TYR A 282 23.56 5.71 16.03
N GLU A 283 22.41 6.33 16.12
CA GLU A 283 21.75 6.66 17.37
C GLU A 283 20.32 6.17 17.38
N MET A 284 19.79 5.88 18.56
CA MET A 284 18.39 5.54 18.72
C MET A 284 17.64 6.81 19.10
N ALA A 285 16.90 7.36 18.17
CA ALA A 285 16.07 8.54 18.39
C ALA A 285 14.71 8.16 18.97
N ASP A 286 14.26 8.92 19.94
CA ASP A 286 12.87 8.83 20.43
C ASP A 286 11.98 9.58 19.42
N LEU A 287 11.01 8.87 18.86
CA LEU A 287 9.98 9.43 17.98
C LEU A 287 8.66 9.47 18.74
N ASN A 288 7.96 10.56 18.65
CA ASN A 288 6.57 10.61 19.09
C ASN A 288 5.68 10.11 17.95
N LEU A 289 4.79 9.16 18.27
CA LEU A 289 3.65 8.85 17.42
C LEU A 289 2.44 9.60 17.96
N ASP A 290 1.70 10.27 17.10
CA ASP A 290 0.53 11.02 17.51
C ASP A 290 -0.68 10.76 16.61
N ASP A 291 -1.84 11.26 17.03
CA ASP A 291 -3.07 11.17 16.26
C ASP A 291 -2.89 11.84 14.90
N ALA A 292 -3.35 11.17 13.87
CA ALA A 292 -3.29 11.72 12.51
C ALA A 292 -4.65 11.62 11.81
N THR A 293 -4.91 12.56 10.93
CA THR A 293 -6.13 12.62 10.13
C THR A 293 -5.80 12.78 8.66
N PHE A 294 -6.63 12.17 7.83
CA PHE A 294 -6.62 12.26 6.38
C PHE A 294 -7.99 12.71 5.89
N LEU A 295 -8.03 13.72 5.06
CA LEU A 295 -9.23 14.17 4.35
C LEU A 295 -8.90 14.31 2.88
N ALA A 296 -9.70 13.71 2.00
CA ALA A 296 -9.52 13.86 0.57
C ALA A 296 -10.87 13.98 -0.16
N VAL A 297 -10.86 14.71 -1.27
CA VAL A 297 -12.00 14.79 -2.18
C VAL A 297 -11.48 14.78 -3.62
N GLU A 298 -12.15 14.00 -4.47
CA GLU A 298 -11.85 13.93 -5.90
C GLU A 298 -13.14 14.04 -6.72
N LEU A 299 -13.11 14.90 -7.72
CA LEU A 299 -14.13 15.01 -8.77
C LEU A 299 -13.56 14.44 -10.06
N GLY A 300 -14.16 13.38 -10.58
CA GLY A 300 -13.77 12.71 -11.80
C GLY A 300 -14.80 12.87 -12.92
N ALA A 301 -14.33 12.88 -14.15
CA ALA A 301 -15.17 12.84 -15.35
C ALA A 301 -14.55 11.94 -16.41
N LYS A 302 -15.39 11.18 -17.13
CA LYS A 302 -14.96 10.29 -18.22
C LYS A 302 -16.00 10.24 -19.33
N GLY A 303 -15.59 10.49 -20.57
CA GLY A 303 -16.45 10.42 -21.73
C GLY A 303 -15.68 10.66 -23.04
N PHE A 304 -16.19 10.14 -24.16
CA PHE A 304 -15.62 10.35 -25.51
C PHE A 304 -14.13 9.98 -25.64
N GLY A 305 -13.63 9.05 -24.82
CA GLY A 305 -12.23 8.67 -24.74
C GLY A 305 -11.38 9.55 -23.83
N PHE A 306 -11.88 10.70 -23.36
CA PHE A 306 -11.24 11.52 -22.35
C PHE A 306 -11.56 10.99 -20.94
N ASP A 307 -10.62 11.14 -20.04
CA ASP A 307 -10.78 10.99 -18.60
C ASP A 307 -9.98 12.09 -17.90
N GLY A 308 -10.45 12.49 -16.73
CA GLY A 308 -9.73 13.46 -15.91
C GLY A 308 -10.32 13.56 -14.53
N SER A 309 -9.50 14.04 -13.60
CA SER A 309 -9.92 14.33 -12.24
C SER A 309 -9.22 15.56 -11.68
N VAL A 310 -9.83 16.11 -10.64
CA VAL A 310 -9.27 17.17 -9.83
C VAL A 310 -9.62 16.88 -8.38
N GLY A 311 -8.66 17.10 -7.49
CA GLY A 311 -8.90 16.81 -6.09
C GLY A 311 -8.00 17.60 -5.14
N TYR A 312 -8.27 17.34 -3.86
CA TYR A 312 -7.56 17.91 -2.74
C TYR A 312 -7.35 16.85 -1.68
N ILE A 313 -6.16 16.83 -1.10
CA ILE A 313 -5.75 15.96 0.01
C ILE A 313 -5.22 16.84 1.14
N ASN A 314 -5.62 16.53 2.36
CA ASN A 314 -5.06 17.11 3.57
C ASN A 314 -4.75 16.02 4.57
N ILE A 315 -3.53 16.02 5.07
CA ILE A 315 -3.04 15.14 6.13
C ILE A 315 -2.56 16.03 7.27
N ASN A 316 -2.98 15.71 8.48
CA ASN A 316 -2.56 16.43 9.68
C ASN A 316 -2.14 15.45 10.75
N THR A 317 -0.98 15.68 11.35
CA THR A 317 -0.50 14.95 12.52
C THR A 317 -0.42 15.91 13.70
N LYS A 318 -0.99 15.50 14.81
CA LYS A 318 -1.14 16.32 16.00
C LYS A 318 0.17 16.45 16.79
N ASP A 319 0.34 17.56 17.45
CA ASP A 319 1.29 17.85 18.56
C ASP A 319 2.75 17.34 18.41
N ASN A 320 3.38 17.50 17.26
CA ASN A 320 4.79 17.14 17.02
C ASN A 320 5.08 15.63 17.01
N GLY A 321 4.15 14.84 16.52
CA GLY A 321 4.30 13.41 16.32
C GLY A 321 4.32 13.01 14.85
N TYR A 322 4.73 11.77 14.58
CA TYR A 322 4.62 11.14 13.29
C TYR A 322 3.31 10.35 13.18
N SER A 323 2.73 10.29 11.99
CA SER A 323 1.62 9.40 11.73
C SER A 323 2.04 7.93 11.79
N LEU A 324 1.15 7.06 12.28
CA LEU A 324 1.39 5.61 12.29
C LEU A 324 1.23 4.98 10.91
N ILE A 325 0.32 5.51 10.09
CA ILE A 325 -0.01 4.99 8.76
C ILE A 325 0.50 5.93 7.67
N SER A 326 0.92 5.36 6.57
CA SER A 326 1.12 6.07 5.31
C SER A 326 -0.24 6.30 4.67
N PHE A 327 -0.58 7.54 4.34
CA PHE A 327 -1.94 7.89 3.93
C PHE A 327 -2.18 7.88 2.44
N GLU A 328 -1.15 7.91 1.63
CA GLU A 328 -1.25 7.93 0.17
C GLU A 328 -0.71 6.62 -0.42
N ASP A 329 -1.10 6.30 -1.63
CA ASP A 329 -0.74 5.12 -2.40
C ASP A 329 -0.85 3.75 -1.67
N GLN A 330 -1.43 3.77 -0.47
CA GLN A 330 -1.62 2.59 0.36
C GLN A 330 -3.10 2.24 0.48
N GLY A 331 -3.44 1.01 0.19
CA GLY A 331 -4.79 0.50 0.36
C GLY A 331 -5.85 1.26 -0.43
N GLY A 332 -6.80 1.88 0.28
CA GLY A 332 -7.95 2.54 -0.31
C GLY A 332 -7.86 4.06 -0.43
N PHE A 333 -6.74 4.68 -0.09
CA PHE A 333 -6.60 6.12 -0.10
C PHE A 333 -6.60 6.72 -1.51
N ILE A 334 -7.15 7.95 -1.65
CA ILE A 334 -6.99 8.76 -2.86
C ILE A 334 -5.52 9.15 -2.95
N THR A 335 -4.91 8.87 -4.09
CA THR A 335 -3.52 9.17 -4.40
C THR A 335 -3.41 10.09 -5.61
N ALA A 336 -2.31 10.81 -5.73
CA ALA A 336 -2.04 11.71 -6.84
C ALA A 336 -0.53 11.76 -7.16
N GLY A 337 -0.21 11.82 -8.45
CA GLY A 337 1.18 11.74 -8.90
C GLY A 337 1.71 10.31 -8.96
N GLU A 338 3.02 10.15 -8.81
CA GLU A 338 3.71 8.85 -8.76
C GLU A 338 4.73 8.78 -7.62
N ASP A 339 5.33 9.92 -7.22
CA ASP A 339 6.44 9.92 -6.25
C ASP A 339 6.28 10.96 -5.13
N LEU A 340 5.63 12.11 -5.38
CA LEU A 340 5.61 13.23 -4.42
C LEU A 340 4.87 12.91 -3.13
N LEU A 341 3.78 12.13 -3.23
CA LEU A 341 2.94 11.72 -2.11
C LEU A 341 3.11 10.23 -1.76
N ASP A 342 4.11 9.55 -2.35
CA ASP A 342 4.34 8.12 -2.09
C ASP A 342 4.97 7.90 -0.71
N TYR A 343 4.42 6.96 0.07
CA TYR A 343 4.89 6.55 1.40
C TYR A 343 5.08 7.70 2.41
N THR A 344 4.15 8.64 2.47
CA THR A 344 4.27 9.84 3.29
C THR A 344 3.89 9.59 4.74
N PHE A 345 4.87 9.47 5.62
CA PHE A 345 4.71 9.55 7.07
C PHE A 345 4.98 10.99 7.52
N ILE A 346 3.96 11.69 7.95
CA ILE A 346 4.04 13.13 8.18
C ILE A 346 4.10 13.43 9.67
N ASP A 347 4.97 14.37 10.00
CA ASP A 347 5.05 15.06 11.27
C ASP A 347 4.60 16.53 11.11
N GLY A 348 3.35 16.76 10.80
CA GLY A 348 2.84 18.10 10.56
C GLY A 348 1.57 18.16 9.73
N ASP A 349 1.41 19.27 9.01
CA ASP A 349 0.29 19.52 8.11
C ASP A 349 0.73 19.44 6.65
N LEU A 350 0.14 18.50 5.89
CA LEU A 350 0.27 18.44 4.45
C LEU A 350 -1.04 18.83 3.77
N SER A 351 -0.93 19.68 2.78
CA SER A 351 -2.01 20.02 1.87
C SER A 351 -1.56 19.81 0.44
N ALA A 352 -2.31 19.04 -0.33
CA ALA A 352 -2.02 18.82 -1.75
C ALA A 352 -3.27 19.05 -2.60
N TYR A 353 -3.08 19.59 -3.78
CA TYR A 353 -4.11 19.67 -4.81
C TYR A 353 -3.57 19.00 -6.07
N PHE A 354 -4.44 18.38 -6.83
CA PHE A 354 -4.03 17.69 -8.04
C PHE A 354 -5.03 17.84 -9.18
N VAL A 355 -4.51 17.67 -10.38
CA VAL A 355 -5.29 17.53 -11.60
C VAL A 355 -4.66 16.45 -12.46
N ALA A 356 -5.49 15.57 -13.00
CA ALA A 356 -5.09 14.53 -13.94
C ALA A 356 -5.97 14.59 -15.18
N ALA A 357 -5.40 14.36 -16.35
CA ALA A 357 -6.15 14.26 -17.60
C ALA A 357 -5.53 13.25 -18.54
N GLY A 358 -6.36 12.59 -19.33
CA GLY A 358 -5.92 11.60 -20.29
C GLY A 358 -6.87 11.42 -21.45
N TYR A 359 -6.36 10.80 -22.50
CA TYR A 359 -7.14 10.39 -23.67
C TYR A 359 -6.77 8.96 -24.09
N THR A 360 -7.79 8.14 -24.30
CA THR A 360 -7.63 6.75 -24.68
C THR A 360 -7.96 6.56 -26.16
N PHE A 361 -6.92 6.25 -26.96
CA PHE A 361 -7.03 5.96 -28.37
C PHE A 361 -7.46 4.50 -28.60
N ALA A 362 -8.44 4.31 -29.46
CA ALA A 362 -8.91 2.98 -29.88
C ALA A 362 -9.14 1.99 -28.71
N ASN A 363 -9.48 2.48 -27.52
CA ASN A 363 -9.65 1.71 -26.28
C ASN A 363 -8.40 0.90 -25.86
N LYS A 364 -7.20 1.27 -26.32
CA LYS A 364 -5.96 0.53 -26.07
C LYS A 364 -4.83 1.36 -25.49
N VAL A 365 -4.57 2.52 -26.07
CA VAL A 365 -3.46 3.39 -25.67
C VAL A 365 -4.03 4.62 -24.96
N ARG A 366 -3.70 4.80 -23.71
CA ARG A 366 -4.00 6.03 -22.96
C ARG A 366 -2.74 6.86 -22.86
N VAL A 367 -2.83 8.12 -23.22
CA VAL A 367 -1.81 9.13 -22.94
C VAL A 367 -2.40 10.10 -21.94
N GLY A 368 -1.67 10.42 -20.90
CA GLY A 368 -2.12 11.29 -19.82
C GLY A 368 -1.01 12.11 -19.20
N ALA A 369 -1.42 13.09 -18.43
CA ALA A 369 -0.54 13.89 -17.60
C ALA A 369 -1.24 14.23 -16.29
N ASP A 370 -0.44 14.34 -15.23
CA ASP A 370 -0.90 14.72 -13.91
C ASP A 370 -0.03 15.88 -13.39
N TYR A 371 -0.62 16.69 -12.55
CA TYR A 371 0.08 17.73 -11.80
C TYR A 371 -0.39 17.69 -10.35
N VAL A 372 0.56 17.66 -9.43
CA VAL A 372 0.34 17.71 -7.99
C VAL A 372 1.10 18.89 -7.43
N GLY A 373 0.44 19.73 -6.65
CA GLY A 373 1.07 20.79 -5.86
C GLY A 373 0.89 20.48 -4.38
N MET A 374 1.95 20.54 -3.61
CA MET A 374 1.98 20.16 -2.19
C MET A 374 2.60 21.30 -1.36
N ARG A 375 2.04 21.50 -0.19
CA ARG A 375 2.64 22.26 0.90
C ARG A 375 2.66 21.42 2.15
N VAL A 376 3.82 21.29 2.78
CA VAL A 376 3.99 20.66 4.08
C VAL A 376 4.49 21.71 5.08
N VAL A 377 3.85 21.77 6.23
CA VAL A 377 4.31 22.52 7.41
C VAL A 377 4.74 21.48 8.44
N TYR A 378 6.03 21.21 8.52
CA TYR A 378 6.59 20.29 9.49
C TYR A 378 6.54 20.88 10.89
N ASN A 379 6.20 20.04 11.87
CA ASN A 379 6.27 20.41 13.28
C ASN A 379 7.72 20.55 13.73
N GLU A 380 7.94 21.30 14.82
CA GLU A 380 9.24 21.35 15.47
C GLU A 380 9.56 20.01 16.14
N ILE A 381 10.56 19.30 15.64
CA ILE A 381 11.10 18.12 16.34
C ILE A 381 12.09 18.64 17.37
N LYS A 382 11.68 18.58 18.63
CA LYS A 382 12.46 19.10 19.76
C LYS A 382 13.88 18.53 19.77
N ASN A 383 14.88 19.43 19.64
CA ASN A 383 16.31 19.17 19.57
C ASN A 383 16.81 18.48 18.28
N ILE A 384 16.00 18.35 17.24
CA ILE A 384 16.41 17.72 15.98
C ILE A 384 16.24 18.72 14.83
N ASP A 385 15.07 19.30 14.65
CA ASP A 385 14.79 20.20 13.53
C ASP A 385 13.78 21.28 13.92
N PRO A 386 13.99 22.58 13.54
CA PRO A 386 13.00 23.61 13.73
C PRO A 386 11.81 23.42 12.77
N SER A 387 10.64 23.92 13.12
CA SER A 387 9.49 23.93 12.22
C SER A 387 9.87 24.55 10.88
N SER A 388 9.52 23.89 9.80
CA SER A 388 9.82 24.33 8.44
C SER A 388 8.60 24.21 7.54
N THR A 389 8.58 25.01 6.49
CA THR A 389 7.54 24.90 5.44
C THR A 389 8.22 24.57 4.13
N VAL A 390 7.71 23.58 3.45
CA VAL A 390 8.18 23.13 2.15
C VAL A 390 7.03 23.18 1.16
N ASP A 391 7.23 23.87 0.06
CA ASP A 391 6.37 23.83 -1.12
C ASP A 391 7.04 23.00 -2.21
N ALA A 392 6.29 22.06 -2.78
CA ALA A 392 6.78 21.21 -3.85
C ALA A 392 5.69 20.93 -4.89
N TYR A 393 6.11 20.56 -6.09
CA TYR A 393 5.19 20.06 -7.10
C TYR A 393 5.77 18.87 -7.86
N GLU A 394 4.86 18.07 -8.39
CA GLU A 394 5.17 16.96 -9.29
C GLU A 394 4.40 17.14 -10.60
N ALA A 395 5.07 16.89 -11.71
CA ALA A 395 4.47 16.79 -13.02
C ALA A 395 4.76 15.42 -13.63
N VAL A 396 3.70 14.68 -13.99
CA VAL A 396 3.83 13.33 -14.54
C VAL A 396 3.30 13.30 -15.98
N ALA A 397 4.06 12.67 -16.87
CA ALA A 397 3.58 12.28 -18.20
C ALA A 397 3.52 10.75 -18.24
N ARG A 398 2.41 10.17 -18.72
CA ARG A 398 2.21 8.72 -18.73
C ARG A 398 1.61 8.17 -20.02
N VAL A 399 1.97 6.93 -20.31
CA VAL A 399 1.39 6.15 -21.39
C VAL A 399 1.05 4.75 -20.88
N ASP A 400 -0.21 4.36 -21.04
CA ASP A 400 -0.69 3.02 -20.73
C ASP A 400 -1.09 2.32 -22.02
N TYR A 401 -0.61 1.09 -22.23
CA TYR A 401 -0.97 0.29 -23.37
C TYR A 401 -1.57 -1.05 -22.97
N LYS A 402 -2.86 -1.23 -23.21
CA LYS A 402 -3.58 -2.50 -23.01
C LYS A 402 -3.40 -3.38 -24.24
N TYR A 403 -2.32 -4.16 -24.27
CA TYR A 403 -2.07 -5.10 -25.37
C TYR A 403 -3.17 -6.16 -25.45
N SER A 404 -3.56 -6.73 -24.30
CA SER A 404 -4.64 -7.70 -24.19
C SER A 404 -5.37 -7.54 -22.85
N LYS A 405 -6.35 -8.41 -22.57
CA LYS A 405 -7.02 -8.46 -21.24
C LYS A 405 -6.03 -8.84 -20.12
N LYS A 406 -4.97 -9.54 -20.44
CA LYS A 406 -3.97 -10.07 -19.50
C LYS A 406 -2.66 -9.30 -19.50
N LEU A 407 -2.23 -8.74 -20.63
CA LEU A 407 -0.93 -8.07 -20.78
C LEU A 407 -1.12 -6.57 -20.95
N ASN A 408 -0.51 -5.81 -20.06
CA ASN A 408 -0.52 -4.37 -20.05
C ASN A 408 0.92 -3.85 -19.95
N PHE A 409 1.16 -2.71 -20.59
CA PHE A 409 2.40 -1.95 -20.47
C PHE A 409 2.06 -0.57 -19.90
N LYS A 410 2.92 -0.04 -19.05
CA LYS A 410 2.86 1.31 -18.51
C LYS A 410 4.24 1.94 -18.63
N ALA A 411 4.28 3.19 -18.99
CA ALA A 411 5.48 4.01 -18.88
C ALA A 411 5.09 5.39 -18.38
N TRP A 412 5.89 5.94 -17.49
CA TRP A 412 5.70 7.31 -17.02
C TRP A 412 7.03 7.97 -16.70
N TYR A 413 7.02 9.27 -16.73
CA TYR A 413 8.11 10.14 -16.31
C TYR A 413 7.55 11.15 -15.32
N SER A 414 8.09 11.17 -14.11
CA SER A 414 7.82 12.12 -13.05
C SER A 414 8.96 13.12 -12.93
N TYR A 415 8.60 14.36 -12.69
CA TYR A 415 9.50 15.45 -12.36
C TYR A 415 9.00 16.15 -11.12
N ILE A 416 9.79 16.08 -10.04
CA ILE A 416 9.54 16.78 -8.79
C ILE A 416 10.50 17.96 -8.67
N ASN A 417 9.98 19.08 -8.21
CA ASN A 417 10.76 20.24 -7.83
C ASN A 417 10.14 20.88 -6.57
N GLY A 418 10.97 21.23 -5.62
CA GLY A 418 10.54 21.84 -4.38
C GLY A 418 11.43 23.00 -3.94
N ASP A 419 10.95 23.78 -2.98
CA ASP A 419 11.70 24.85 -2.34
C ASP A 419 12.73 24.27 -1.36
N ASN A 420 13.84 25.00 -1.15
CA ASN A 420 14.81 24.80 -0.08
C ASN A 420 15.30 23.36 0.12
N GLU A 421 16.30 22.96 -0.64
CA GLU A 421 17.01 21.68 -0.43
C GLU A 421 16.16 20.40 -0.55
N THR A 422 14.87 20.53 -0.86
CA THR A 422 14.09 19.38 -1.31
C THR A 422 14.75 18.81 -2.56
N SER A 423 14.87 17.53 -2.61
CA SER A 423 15.48 16.86 -3.74
C SER A 423 14.66 17.11 -5.00
N ASP A 424 15.23 17.81 -5.98
CA ASP A 424 14.73 17.67 -7.34
C ASP A 424 14.85 16.20 -7.69
N ASN A 425 13.75 15.57 -8.06
CA ASN A 425 13.74 14.17 -8.46
C ASN A 425 13.19 14.03 -9.89
N GLN A 426 13.81 13.16 -10.64
CA GLN A 426 13.35 12.75 -11.95
C GLN A 426 13.28 11.24 -11.95
N HIS A 427 12.12 10.70 -12.22
CA HIS A 427 11.91 9.26 -12.20
C HIS A 427 11.23 8.81 -13.49
N LEU A 428 11.87 7.90 -14.20
CA LEU A 428 11.31 7.21 -15.35
C LEU A 428 11.02 5.76 -14.94
N ARG A 429 9.78 5.33 -15.10
CA ARG A 429 9.39 3.93 -14.94
C ARG A 429 8.85 3.36 -16.24
N PHE A 430 9.25 2.14 -16.52
CA PHE A 430 8.61 1.26 -17.47
C PHE A 430 8.14 0.00 -16.77
N GLU A 431 6.92 -0.42 -17.03
CA GLU A 431 6.34 -1.63 -16.47
C GLU A 431 5.68 -2.48 -17.56
N ALA A 432 5.92 -3.79 -17.51
CA ALA A 432 5.17 -4.78 -18.26
C ALA A 432 4.55 -5.76 -17.25
N ARG A 433 3.21 -5.89 -17.27
CA ARG A 433 2.48 -6.75 -16.32
C ARG A 433 1.56 -7.70 -17.07
N TYR A 434 1.76 -9.00 -16.81
CA TYR A 434 0.90 -10.07 -17.28
C TYR A 434 0.10 -10.63 -16.11
N ASN A 435 -1.23 -10.62 -16.22
CA ASN A 435 -2.14 -11.21 -15.24
C ASN A 435 -2.70 -12.53 -15.79
N PHE A 436 -2.76 -13.58 -14.99
CA PHE A 436 -3.20 -14.90 -15.41
C PHE A 436 -4.31 -15.48 -14.54
#